data_9b07374e6a4890758f90389fdb620091
#
_entry.id   9b07374e6a4890758f90389fdb620091
#
_cell.length_a   1.000
_cell.length_b   1.000
_cell.length_c   1.000
_cell.angle_alpha   90.00
_cell.angle_beta   90.00
_cell.angle_gamma   90.00
#
_symmetry.space_group_name_H-M   'P 1'
#
loop_
_entity.id
_entity.type
_entity.pdbx_description
1 polymer ?
#
loop_
_entity_poly.entity_id
_entity_poly.type
_entity_poly.pdbx_seq_one_letter_code
_entity_poly.pdbx_strand_id
1 'polypeptide(L)'
;MKTLLILGAGTGGTMVANKMAHHLDHNEWRIIIVDRDENHYYQPGLLFIPFGIYSTSDVVKPKRNFLPPTVDVIFSDIELIEPDKNQVRLARENKVIQYDYLVISTGSHIHPEETEGMVDGGWRKNVFDFYSLDGANALSNYLKFWKGGRMVVNVVEMPIKCPVAPLEFLFLADW
;
A
#
# COMPACT_ATOMS: atom_id res chain seq x y z
N MET A 1 1.24 -15.42 -27.56
CA MET A 1 1.88 -14.93 -26.32
C MET A 1 0.80 -14.71 -25.28
N LYS A 2 0.89 -15.38 -24.13
CA LYS A 2 -0.06 -15.25 -23.02
C LYS A 2 0.26 -14.02 -22.18
N THR A 3 -0.77 -13.40 -21.60
CA THR A 3 -0.63 -12.22 -20.77
C THR A 3 -0.96 -12.55 -19.31
N LEU A 4 -0.01 -12.36 -18.40
CA LEU A 4 -0.23 -12.31 -16.97
C LEU A 4 -0.38 -10.83 -16.58
N LEU A 5 -1.59 -10.46 -16.12
CA LEU A 5 -1.89 -9.12 -15.63
C LEU A 5 -1.91 -9.12 -14.10
N ILE A 6 -1.14 -8.21 -13.51
CA ILE A 6 -1.05 -8.02 -12.06
C ILE A 6 -1.59 -6.64 -11.72
N LEU A 7 -2.61 -6.55 -10.89
CA LEU A 7 -3.20 -5.31 -10.40
C LEU A 7 -2.66 -5.02 -8.99
N GLY A 8 -1.95 -3.90 -8.87
CA GLY A 8 -1.26 -3.48 -7.65
C GLY A 8 0.21 -3.94 -7.63
N ALA A 9 1.12 -2.96 -7.58
CA ALA A 9 2.56 -3.14 -7.45
C ALA A 9 3.08 -2.82 -6.03
N GLY A 10 2.27 -3.13 -5.02
CA GLY A 10 2.69 -3.21 -3.63
C GLY A 10 3.53 -4.46 -3.38
N THR A 11 3.70 -4.85 -2.12
CA THR A 11 4.54 -6.01 -1.74
C THR A 11 4.11 -7.28 -2.49
N GLY A 12 2.81 -7.62 -2.46
CA GLY A 12 2.31 -8.85 -3.07
C GLY A 12 2.52 -8.89 -4.58
N GLY A 13 2.09 -7.84 -5.29
CA GLY A 13 2.23 -7.79 -6.76
C GLY A 13 3.68 -7.76 -7.22
N THR A 14 4.54 -7.02 -6.52
CA THR A 14 5.99 -7.00 -6.81
C THR A 14 6.62 -8.38 -6.61
N MET A 15 6.26 -9.09 -5.55
CA MET A 15 6.75 -10.47 -5.32
C MET A 15 6.30 -11.42 -6.42
N VAL A 16 5.03 -11.35 -6.83
CA VAL A 16 4.50 -12.16 -7.95
C VAL A 16 5.21 -11.81 -9.25
N ALA A 17 5.35 -10.53 -9.57
CA ALA A 17 6.02 -10.08 -10.80
C ALA A 17 7.46 -10.60 -10.88
N ASN A 18 8.25 -10.46 -9.80
CA ASN A 18 9.62 -10.96 -9.74
C ASN A 18 9.68 -12.48 -9.91
N LYS A 19 8.82 -13.21 -9.18
CA LYS A 19 8.81 -14.68 -9.24
C LYS A 19 8.40 -15.16 -10.63
N MET A 20 7.36 -14.58 -11.23
CA MET A 20 6.88 -14.99 -12.55
C MET A 20 7.84 -14.59 -13.67
N ALA A 21 8.46 -13.42 -13.60
CA ALA A 21 9.49 -13.02 -14.55
C ALA A 21 10.70 -13.97 -14.57
N HIS A 22 10.99 -14.65 -13.46
CA HIS A 22 12.07 -15.63 -13.38
C HIS A 22 11.68 -17.03 -13.88
N HIS A 23 10.38 -17.38 -13.82
CA HIS A 23 9.90 -18.73 -14.16
C HIS A 23 9.22 -18.85 -15.51
N LEU A 24 8.69 -17.75 -16.06
CA LEU A 24 7.97 -17.77 -17.33
C LEU A 24 8.92 -17.44 -18.49
N ASP A 25 8.78 -18.17 -19.62
CA ASP A 25 9.50 -17.85 -20.85
C ASP A 25 8.96 -16.56 -21.46
N HIS A 26 9.82 -15.54 -21.57
CA HIS A 26 9.48 -14.23 -22.11
C HIS A 26 9.10 -14.25 -23.61
N ASN A 27 9.39 -15.35 -24.34
CA ASN A 27 8.93 -15.53 -25.71
C ASN A 27 7.46 -15.99 -25.78
N GLU A 28 6.97 -16.62 -24.71
CA GLU A 28 5.60 -17.14 -24.62
C GLU A 28 4.70 -16.27 -23.75
N TRP A 29 5.26 -15.54 -22.79
CA TRP A 29 4.55 -14.78 -21.79
C TRP A 29 4.93 -13.31 -21.78
N ARG A 30 3.91 -12.48 -21.63
CA ARG A 30 4.03 -11.07 -21.30
C ARG A 30 3.51 -10.83 -19.87
N ILE A 31 4.29 -10.16 -19.04
CA ILE A 31 3.89 -9.77 -17.68
C ILE A 31 3.63 -8.29 -17.66
N ILE A 32 2.42 -7.89 -17.28
CA ILE A 32 2.02 -6.50 -17.13
C ILE A 32 1.63 -6.27 -15.67
N ILE A 33 2.17 -5.23 -15.05
CA ILE A 33 1.77 -4.79 -13.72
C ILE A 33 1.21 -3.37 -13.78
N VAL A 34 0.05 -3.18 -13.15
CA VAL A 34 -0.66 -1.88 -13.10
C VAL A 34 -0.74 -1.40 -11.66
N ASP A 35 -0.39 -0.15 -11.44
CA ASP A 35 -0.58 0.53 -10.15
C ASP A 35 -0.84 2.01 -10.40
N ARG A 36 -1.54 2.68 -9.49
CA ARG A 36 -1.81 4.11 -9.58
C ARG A 36 -0.61 4.97 -9.15
N ASP A 37 0.25 4.45 -8.28
CA ASP A 37 1.33 5.18 -7.63
C ASP A 37 2.70 4.66 -8.08
N GLU A 38 3.61 5.56 -8.38
CA GLU A 38 4.98 5.26 -8.77
C GLU A 38 5.87 4.84 -7.58
N ASN A 39 5.43 5.09 -6.35
CA ASN A 39 6.17 4.81 -5.15
C ASN A 39 5.80 3.47 -4.53
N HIS A 40 6.80 2.75 -4.08
CA HIS A 40 6.68 1.57 -3.24
C HIS A 40 6.87 1.97 -1.78
N TYR A 41 5.95 1.55 -0.93
CA TYR A 41 5.94 1.83 0.50
C TYR A 41 6.32 0.57 1.28
N TYR A 42 7.38 0.64 2.06
CA TYR A 42 7.71 -0.40 3.04
C TYR A 42 6.80 -0.23 4.26
N GLN A 43 5.61 -0.83 4.19
CA GLN A 43 4.55 -0.62 5.18
C GLN A 43 4.93 -0.96 6.62
N PRO A 44 5.71 -2.02 6.93
CA PRO A 44 6.15 -2.25 8.30
C PRO A 44 6.98 -1.11 8.88
N GLY A 45 7.68 -0.36 8.03
CA GLY A 45 8.47 0.80 8.42
C GLY A 45 7.65 2.02 8.86
N LEU A 46 6.36 2.08 8.50
CA LEU A 46 5.49 3.20 8.89
C LEU A 46 5.33 3.32 10.41
N LEU A 47 5.36 2.19 11.12
CA LEU A 47 5.31 2.11 12.58
C LEU A 47 6.46 2.90 13.24
N PHE A 48 7.62 2.98 12.60
CA PHE A 48 8.83 3.58 13.16
C PHE A 48 8.98 5.07 12.88
N ILE A 49 8.20 5.62 11.94
CA ILE A 49 8.22 7.04 11.58
C ILE A 49 7.79 7.94 12.76
N PRO A 50 6.72 7.64 13.52
CA PRO A 50 6.30 8.46 14.66
C PRO A 50 7.40 8.71 15.68
N PHE A 51 8.29 7.74 15.85
CA PHE A 51 9.38 7.77 16.84
C PHE A 51 10.72 8.27 16.26
N GLY A 52 10.75 8.68 14.98
CA GLY A 52 11.96 9.17 14.33
C GLY A 52 13.02 8.11 14.04
N ILE A 53 12.70 6.82 14.18
CA ILE A 53 13.59 5.70 13.87
C ILE A 53 13.76 5.57 12.35
N TYR A 54 12.68 5.77 11.59
CA TYR A 54 12.70 5.89 10.14
C TYR A 54 12.16 7.24 9.70
N SER A 55 12.70 7.74 8.59
CA SER A 55 12.17 8.87 7.83
C SER A 55 11.29 8.38 6.67
N THR A 56 10.53 9.29 6.06
CA THR A 56 9.79 9.00 4.83
C THR A 56 10.69 8.43 3.73
N SER A 57 11.91 8.97 3.58
CA SER A 57 12.86 8.52 2.55
C SER A 57 13.40 7.11 2.79
N ASP A 58 13.33 6.60 4.01
CA ASP A 58 13.73 5.21 4.31
C ASP A 58 12.68 4.22 3.83
N VAL A 59 11.41 4.56 3.93
CA VAL A 59 10.28 3.66 3.66
C VAL A 59 9.64 3.85 2.28
N VAL A 60 9.94 4.95 1.57
CA VAL A 60 9.40 5.23 0.23
C VAL A 60 10.51 5.15 -0.81
N LYS A 61 10.30 4.32 -1.82
CA LYS A 61 11.24 4.14 -2.94
C LYS A 61 10.48 4.01 -4.26
N PRO A 62 11.08 4.38 -5.41
CA PRO A 62 10.46 4.15 -6.71
C PRO A 62 10.16 2.66 -6.95
N LYS A 63 8.93 2.32 -7.36
CA LYS A 63 8.52 0.93 -7.65
C LYS A 63 9.40 0.24 -8.68
N ARG A 64 9.89 0.99 -9.67
CA ARG A 64 10.76 0.47 -10.73
C ARG A 64 12.07 -0.12 -10.18
N ASN A 65 12.51 0.28 -8.98
CA ASN A 65 13.70 -0.30 -8.35
C ASN A 65 13.50 -1.75 -7.90
N PHE A 66 12.26 -2.21 -7.81
CA PHE A 66 11.89 -3.53 -7.31
C PHE A 66 11.31 -4.45 -8.38
N LEU A 67 11.16 -3.97 -9.61
CA LEU A 67 10.56 -4.72 -10.71
C LEU A 67 11.60 -5.07 -11.75
N PRO A 68 11.58 -6.30 -12.31
CA PRO A 68 12.45 -6.70 -13.38
C PRO A 68 12.20 -5.85 -14.65
N PRO A 69 13.23 -5.57 -15.46
CA PRO A 69 13.08 -4.80 -16.71
C PRO A 69 12.19 -5.48 -17.76
N THR A 70 11.97 -6.80 -17.62
CA THR A 70 11.10 -7.60 -18.50
C THR A 70 9.61 -7.47 -18.17
N VAL A 71 9.26 -6.76 -17.08
CA VAL A 71 7.87 -6.52 -16.68
C VAL A 71 7.41 -5.16 -17.18
N ASP A 72 6.31 -5.14 -17.93
CA ASP A 72 5.68 -3.91 -18.38
C ASP A 72 4.97 -3.23 -17.21
N VAL A 73 5.38 -2.03 -16.84
CA VAL A 73 4.81 -1.25 -15.73
C VAL A 73 3.93 -0.14 -16.27
N ILE A 74 2.66 -0.12 -15.87
CA ILE A 74 1.69 0.91 -16.24
C ILE A 74 1.21 1.62 -14.98
N PHE A 75 1.35 2.94 -14.93
CA PHE A 75 0.81 3.76 -13.84
C PHE A 75 -0.53 4.36 -14.25
N SER A 76 -1.60 3.79 -13.68
CA SER A 76 -2.99 4.21 -13.89
C SER A 76 -3.88 3.66 -12.79
N ASP A 77 -4.97 4.38 -12.51
CA ASP A 77 -6.08 3.80 -11.75
C ASP A 77 -6.77 2.71 -12.56
N ILE A 78 -7.30 1.73 -11.83
CA ILE A 78 -8.14 0.66 -12.37
C ILE A 78 -9.58 1.14 -12.31
N GLU A 79 -10.21 1.29 -13.48
CA GLU A 79 -11.60 1.73 -13.56
C GLU A 79 -12.57 0.56 -13.37
N LEU A 80 -12.34 -0.54 -14.12
CA LEU A 80 -13.25 -1.67 -14.14
C LEU A 80 -12.51 -2.97 -14.48
N ILE A 81 -12.86 -4.03 -13.76
CA ILE A 81 -12.46 -5.41 -14.08
C ILE A 81 -13.68 -6.11 -14.66
N GLU A 82 -13.54 -6.66 -15.87
CA GLU A 82 -14.59 -7.41 -16.58
C GLU A 82 -14.15 -8.88 -16.75
N PRO A 83 -14.36 -9.73 -15.75
CA PRO A 83 -13.86 -11.11 -15.76
C PRO A 83 -14.41 -11.95 -16.91
N ASP A 84 -15.69 -11.76 -17.24
CA ASP A 84 -16.36 -12.50 -18.32
C ASP A 84 -15.76 -12.22 -19.71
N LYS A 85 -15.02 -11.11 -19.84
CA LYS A 85 -14.33 -10.71 -21.07
C LYS A 85 -12.82 -10.87 -20.97
N ASN A 86 -12.31 -11.33 -19.83
CA ASN A 86 -10.88 -11.38 -19.54
C ASN A 86 -10.15 -10.03 -19.81
N GLN A 87 -10.75 -8.93 -19.35
CA GLN A 87 -10.19 -7.61 -19.57
C GLN A 87 -10.29 -6.69 -18.36
N VAL A 88 -9.38 -5.73 -18.32
CA VAL A 88 -9.35 -4.64 -17.33
C VAL A 88 -9.31 -3.31 -18.06
N ARG A 89 -10.17 -2.39 -17.66
CA ARG A 89 -10.18 -1.01 -18.14
C ARG A 89 -9.43 -0.13 -17.17
N LEU A 90 -8.53 0.68 -17.70
CA LEU A 90 -7.76 1.67 -16.96
C LEU A 90 -8.38 3.05 -17.16
N ALA A 91 -8.38 3.88 -16.10
CA ALA A 91 -8.92 5.25 -16.15
C ALA A 91 -8.10 6.14 -17.11
N ARG A 92 -6.78 5.92 -17.15
CA ARG A 92 -5.92 6.67 -18.05
C ARG A 92 -6.13 6.22 -19.50
N GLU A 93 -6.52 7.17 -20.36
CA GLU A 93 -6.70 6.98 -21.81
C GLU A 93 -7.76 5.92 -22.18
N ASN A 94 -8.67 5.55 -21.27
CA ASN A 94 -9.65 4.47 -21.47
C ASN A 94 -9.00 3.17 -21.99
N LYS A 95 -7.76 2.91 -21.60
CA LYS A 95 -6.99 1.77 -22.09
C LYS A 95 -7.58 0.48 -21.57
N VAL A 96 -7.82 -0.47 -22.47
CA VAL A 96 -8.26 -1.84 -22.14
C VAL A 96 -7.09 -2.79 -22.28
N ILE A 97 -6.87 -3.62 -21.24
CA ILE A 97 -5.86 -4.67 -21.24
C ILE A 97 -6.57 -6.02 -21.18
N GLN A 98 -6.32 -6.85 -22.18
CA GLN A 98 -6.75 -8.25 -22.21
C GLN A 98 -5.74 -9.10 -21.44
N TYR A 99 -6.21 -10.15 -20.76
CA TYR A 99 -5.36 -11.06 -20.01
C TYR A 99 -5.78 -12.52 -20.16
N ASP A 100 -4.83 -13.43 -20.01
CA ASP A 100 -5.08 -14.85 -19.85
C ASP A 100 -5.16 -15.24 -18.37
N TYR A 101 -4.35 -14.55 -17.54
CA TYR A 101 -4.33 -14.74 -16.09
C TYR A 101 -4.32 -13.37 -15.40
N LEU A 102 -5.11 -13.28 -14.33
CA LEU A 102 -5.24 -12.08 -13.52
C LEU A 102 -4.80 -12.35 -12.08
N VAL A 103 -3.97 -11.46 -11.55
CA VAL A 103 -3.64 -11.40 -10.12
C VAL A 103 -4.11 -10.07 -9.57
N ILE A 104 -4.90 -10.09 -8.50
CA ILE A 104 -5.37 -8.91 -7.80
C ILE A 104 -4.60 -8.79 -6.49
N SER A 105 -3.81 -7.72 -6.35
CA SER A 105 -2.98 -7.41 -5.19
C SER A 105 -2.97 -5.91 -4.87
N THR A 106 -4.14 -5.28 -5.00
CA THR A 106 -4.34 -3.84 -4.84
C THR A 106 -4.21 -3.34 -3.40
N GLY A 107 -4.14 -4.27 -2.43
CA GLY A 107 -4.01 -3.94 -1.02
C GLY A 107 -5.32 -3.47 -0.39
N SER A 108 -5.19 -2.76 0.74
CA SER A 108 -6.31 -2.25 1.52
C SER A 108 -6.03 -0.81 1.97
N HIS A 109 -7.09 -0.06 2.22
CA HIS A 109 -7.07 1.27 2.81
C HIS A 109 -7.77 1.27 4.15
N ILE A 110 -7.45 2.26 4.98
CA ILE A 110 -8.24 2.58 6.17
C ILE A 110 -9.39 3.51 5.77
N HIS A 111 -10.54 3.34 6.43
CA HIS A 111 -11.77 4.11 6.20
C HIS A 111 -12.23 4.77 7.50
N PRO A 112 -11.56 5.86 7.96
CA PRO A 112 -11.90 6.53 9.22
C PRO A 112 -13.31 7.10 9.22
N GLU A 113 -13.89 7.37 8.06
CA GLU A 113 -15.26 7.86 7.87
C GLU A 113 -16.33 6.82 8.25
N GLU A 114 -15.99 5.54 8.30
CA GLU A 114 -16.91 4.47 8.73
C GLU A 114 -17.08 4.42 10.26
N THR A 115 -16.25 5.16 11.01
CA THR A 115 -16.35 5.27 12.46
C THR A 115 -16.91 6.65 12.82
N GLU A 116 -18.11 6.68 13.41
CA GLU A 116 -18.78 7.91 13.80
C GLU A 116 -17.91 8.77 14.73
N GLY A 117 -17.81 10.06 14.43
CA GLY A 117 -17.03 11.04 15.17
C GLY A 117 -15.51 10.96 14.96
N MET A 118 -14.98 10.00 14.20
CA MET A 118 -13.53 9.87 14.01
C MET A 118 -12.97 11.00 13.15
N VAL A 119 -13.57 11.28 12.01
CA VAL A 119 -13.11 12.32 11.09
C VAL A 119 -13.29 13.70 11.69
N ASP A 120 -14.49 13.99 12.18
CA ASP A 120 -14.85 15.29 12.79
C ASP A 120 -14.24 15.48 14.18
N GLY A 121 -13.87 14.40 14.85
CA GLY A 121 -13.29 14.37 16.19
C GLY A 121 -11.81 14.74 16.28
N GLY A 122 -11.20 15.19 15.18
CA GLY A 122 -9.81 15.65 15.18
C GLY A 122 -8.83 14.72 14.46
N TRP A 123 -9.28 14.04 13.39
CA TRP A 123 -8.44 13.23 12.52
C TRP A 123 -7.20 14.01 12.05
N ARG A 124 -6.04 13.40 12.23
CA ARG A 124 -4.72 14.00 11.93
C ARG A 124 -4.37 15.23 12.79
N LYS A 125 -5.11 15.51 13.87
CA LYS A 125 -4.82 16.56 14.86
C LYS A 125 -4.52 16.00 16.24
N ASN A 126 -5.39 15.13 16.74
CA ASN A 126 -5.26 14.41 18.01
C ASN A 126 -5.73 12.95 17.93
N VAL A 127 -6.25 12.54 16.78
CA VAL A 127 -6.57 11.16 16.40
C VAL A 127 -5.73 10.80 15.19
N PHE A 128 -4.92 9.76 15.28
CA PHE A 128 -3.94 9.40 14.26
C PHE A 128 -3.99 7.92 13.93
N ASP A 129 -3.51 7.57 12.75
CA ASP A 129 -3.11 6.23 12.37
C ASP A 129 -1.60 6.19 12.10
N PHE A 130 -1.03 4.99 12.09
CA PHE A 130 0.32 4.70 11.61
C PHE A 130 0.31 3.59 10.55
N TYR A 131 -0.84 3.34 9.94
CA TYR A 131 -1.03 2.40 8.83
C TYR A 131 -0.91 3.05 7.45
N SER A 132 -0.91 4.37 7.41
CA SER A 132 -0.67 5.18 6.22
C SER A 132 0.55 6.08 6.40
N LEU A 133 1.21 6.45 5.30
CA LEU A 133 2.37 7.36 5.33
C LEU A 133 1.98 8.72 5.92
N ASP A 134 0.83 9.25 5.50
CA ASP A 134 0.35 10.55 5.98
C ASP A 134 0.01 10.51 7.47
N GLY A 135 -0.58 9.39 7.94
CA GLY A 135 -0.87 9.17 9.36
C GLY A 135 0.38 9.11 10.21
N ALA A 136 1.35 8.31 9.78
CA ALA A 136 2.62 8.15 10.46
C ALA A 136 3.39 9.49 10.54
N ASN A 137 3.41 10.27 9.45
CA ASN A 137 4.04 11.59 9.43
C ASN A 137 3.30 12.61 10.29
N ALA A 138 1.95 12.61 10.26
CA ALA A 138 1.15 13.50 11.11
C ALA A 138 1.40 13.20 12.59
N LEU A 139 1.41 11.91 12.97
CA LEU A 139 1.69 11.48 14.33
C LEU A 139 3.13 11.83 14.74
N SER A 140 4.12 11.63 13.87
CA SER A 140 5.50 12.04 14.12
C SER A 140 5.61 13.53 14.43
N ASN A 141 4.94 14.37 13.63
CA ASN A 141 4.95 15.81 13.85
C ASN A 141 4.25 16.19 15.15
N TYR A 142 3.18 15.52 15.53
CA TYR A 142 2.50 15.76 16.79
C TYR A 142 3.38 15.38 17.99
N LEU A 143 4.00 14.20 17.97
CA LEU A 143 4.83 13.70 19.07
C LEU A 143 6.05 14.58 19.36
N LYS A 144 6.62 15.27 18.37
CA LYS A 144 7.72 16.23 18.57
C LYS A 144 7.40 17.35 19.57
N PHE A 145 6.12 17.71 19.67
CA PHE A 145 5.67 18.80 20.53
C PHE A 145 4.81 18.34 21.70
N TRP A 146 4.52 17.03 21.77
CA TRP A 146 3.71 16.45 22.83
C TRP A 146 4.49 16.48 24.16
N LYS A 147 3.91 17.12 25.15
CA LYS A 147 4.54 17.31 26.48
C LYS A 147 4.07 16.26 27.52
N GLY A 148 3.51 15.18 27.06
CA GLY A 148 2.92 14.16 27.93
C GLY A 148 1.41 14.28 28.06
N GLY A 149 0.83 13.37 28.82
CA GLY A 149 -0.60 13.23 28.99
C GLY A 149 -1.07 11.79 28.79
N ARG A 150 -2.34 11.62 28.50
CA ARG A 150 -2.91 10.29 28.25
C ARG A 150 -2.86 9.99 26.75
N MET A 151 -2.13 8.96 26.37
CA MET A 151 -2.19 8.34 25.04
C MET A 151 -3.10 7.11 25.11
N VAL A 152 -4.00 6.97 24.14
CA VAL A 152 -4.89 5.81 24.01
C VAL A 152 -4.65 5.17 22.66
N VAL A 153 -4.35 3.89 22.65
CA VAL A 153 -4.29 3.08 21.43
C VAL A 153 -5.57 2.27 21.36
N ASN A 154 -6.34 2.47 20.31
CA ASN A 154 -7.62 1.82 20.08
C ASN A 154 -7.58 0.97 18.82
N VAL A 155 -7.98 -0.30 18.93
CA VAL A 155 -8.24 -1.18 17.79
C VAL A 155 -9.72 -1.11 17.48
N VAL A 156 -10.08 -0.39 16.43
CA VAL A 156 -11.46 -0.08 16.09
C VAL A 156 -12.25 -1.31 15.66
N GLU A 157 -11.59 -2.21 14.89
CA GLU A 157 -12.23 -3.40 14.33
C GLU A 157 -11.25 -4.55 14.20
N MET A 158 -11.77 -5.78 14.22
CA MET A 158 -11.01 -7.01 13.97
C MET A 158 -11.68 -7.83 12.86
N PRO A 159 -10.91 -8.48 11.97
CA PRO A 159 -9.44 -8.53 11.91
C PRO A 159 -8.83 -7.24 11.35
N ILE A 160 -7.67 -6.87 11.87
CA ILE A 160 -6.88 -5.73 11.35
C ILE A 160 -5.66 -6.23 10.59
N LYS A 161 -5.16 -5.37 9.70
CA LYS A 161 -3.87 -5.57 9.05
C LYS A 161 -2.76 -5.49 10.11
N CYS A 162 -1.92 -6.52 10.19
CA CYS A 162 -0.85 -6.63 11.19
C CYS A 162 -1.36 -6.48 12.64
N PRO A 163 -1.99 -7.51 13.22
CA PRO A 163 -2.62 -7.41 14.54
C PRO A 163 -1.64 -7.19 15.70
N VAL A 164 -0.34 -7.38 15.51
CA VAL A 164 0.70 -7.07 16.51
C VAL A 164 1.14 -5.61 16.49
N ALA A 165 0.95 -4.88 15.41
CA ALA A 165 1.43 -3.50 15.27
C ALA A 165 0.93 -2.54 16.38
N PRO A 166 -0.31 -2.61 16.89
CA PRO A 166 -0.73 -1.81 18.03
C PRO A 166 0.05 -2.09 19.31
N LEU A 167 0.44 -3.36 19.54
CA LEU A 167 1.27 -3.73 20.70
C LEU A 167 2.72 -3.23 20.54
N GLU A 168 3.29 -3.39 19.36
CA GLU A 168 4.61 -2.86 19.03
C GLU A 168 4.64 -1.34 19.18
N PHE A 169 3.58 -0.65 18.75
CA PHE A 169 3.44 0.79 18.93
C PHE A 169 3.45 1.18 20.42
N LEU A 170 2.72 0.46 21.27
CA LEU A 170 2.67 0.74 22.71
C LEU A 170 4.05 0.59 23.35
N PHE A 171 4.81 -0.45 23.01
CA PHE A 171 6.17 -0.63 23.53
C PHE A 171 7.13 0.47 23.07
N LEU A 172 7.01 0.92 21.81
CA LEU A 172 7.83 2.03 21.30
C LEU A 172 7.42 3.38 21.94
N ALA A 173 6.15 3.55 22.28
CA ALA A 173 5.66 4.77 22.92
C ALA A 173 6.01 4.86 24.41
N ASP A 174 6.21 3.71 25.08
CA ASP A 174 6.62 3.63 26.48
C ASP A 174 8.13 3.83 26.66
N TRP A 175 8.92 3.51 25.64
CA TRP A 175 10.36 3.65 25.62
C TRP A 175 10.82 5.09 25.45
#